data_8e479411bbb5e7db3fe805ddedcf6839
#
_entry.id   8e479411bbb5e7db3fe805ddedcf6839
#
_cell.length_a   1.000
_cell.length_b   1.000
_cell.length_c   1.000
_cell.angle_alpha   90.00
_cell.angle_beta   90.00
_cell.angle_gamma   90.00
#
_symmetry.space_group_name_H-M   'P 1'
#
loop_
_entity.id
_entity.type
_entity.pdbx_description
1 polymer ?
#
loop_
_entity_poly.entity_id
_entity_poly.type
_entity_poly.pdbx_seq_one_letter_code
_entity_poly.pdbx_strand_id
1 'polypeptide(L)'
;MLKRIEKIVTRFYKDHKDQKKLARIIRNSKNVKLHLGCGTQYKSGWINIDSKGVEFAGNHETIVDIEWDLVKSLPIYDECVDFIFHDNFFEHLTSEQGLQLLKDHYNSLKIGGVLRVNQPDLEKIIKGYIENVNPDEITIKGIPYWEHYKNASYLRNRGERIN
;
A
#
# COMPACT_ATOMS: atom_id res chain seq x y z
N MET A 1 -20.74 16.44 -18.71
CA MET A 1 -21.48 16.17 -17.47
C MET A 1 -21.82 14.69 -17.34
N LEU A 2 -22.51 14.06 -18.30
CA LEU A 2 -22.91 12.63 -18.27
C LEU A 2 -21.76 11.65 -18.00
N LYS A 3 -20.64 11.72 -18.72
CA LYS A 3 -19.47 10.83 -18.51
C LYS A 3 -18.87 10.90 -17.08
N ARG A 4 -19.02 12.05 -16.41
CA ARG A 4 -18.54 12.22 -15.02
C ARG A 4 -19.49 11.54 -14.03
N ILE A 5 -20.78 11.61 -14.29
CA ILE A 5 -21.82 10.93 -13.49
C ILE A 5 -21.69 9.41 -13.64
N GLU A 6 -21.54 8.93 -14.86
CA GLU A 6 -21.31 7.48 -15.11
C GLU A 6 -20.09 6.94 -14.37
N LYS A 7 -18.96 7.69 -14.38
CA LYS A 7 -17.77 7.30 -13.62
C LYS A 7 -18.03 7.25 -12.11
N ILE A 8 -18.76 8.21 -11.55
CA ILE A 8 -19.10 8.25 -10.12
C ILE A 8 -19.99 7.05 -9.76
N VAL A 9 -21.03 6.81 -10.54
CA VAL A 9 -21.96 5.69 -10.33
C VAL A 9 -21.25 4.35 -10.45
N THR A 10 -20.43 4.15 -11.47
CA THR A 10 -19.63 2.93 -11.66
C THR A 10 -18.68 2.70 -10.49
N ARG A 11 -17.98 3.76 -10.02
CA ARG A 11 -17.09 3.68 -8.85
C ARG A 11 -17.86 3.30 -7.58
N PHE A 12 -19.02 3.90 -7.34
CA PHE A 12 -19.87 3.58 -6.19
C PHE A 12 -20.31 2.11 -6.16
N TYR A 13 -20.77 1.57 -7.31
CA TYR A 13 -21.15 0.16 -7.41
C TYR A 13 -19.96 -0.76 -7.18
N LYS A 14 -18.78 -0.40 -7.67
CA LYS A 14 -17.56 -1.16 -7.50
C LYS A 14 -17.11 -1.18 -6.05
N ASP A 15 -17.01 -0.01 -5.41
CA ASP A 15 -16.66 0.12 -3.99
C ASP A 15 -17.59 -0.75 -3.13
N HIS A 16 -18.90 -0.76 -3.42
CA HIS A 16 -19.87 -1.60 -2.71
C HIS A 16 -19.67 -3.10 -2.93
N LYS A 17 -19.30 -3.52 -4.14
CA LYS A 17 -19.01 -4.92 -4.47
C LYS A 17 -17.75 -5.39 -3.74
N ASP A 18 -16.70 -4.60 -3.74
CA ASP A 18 -15.43 -4.93 -3.08
C ASP A 18 -15.56 -4.93 -1.55
N GLN A 19 -16.36 -4.02 -0.99
CA GLN A 19 -16.74 -4.04 0.42
C GLN A 19 -17.44 -5.35 0.83
N LYS A 20 -18.43 -5.80 0.06
CA LYS A 20 -19.11 -7.07 0.31
C LYS A 20 -18.17 -8.27 0.17
N LYS A 21 -17.29 -8.24 -0.82
CA LYS A 21 -16.28 -9.28 -1.04
C LYS A 21 -15.34 -9.37 0.15
N LEU A 22 -14.81 -8.24 0.62
CA LEU A 22 -13.91 -8.16 1.77
C LEU A 22 -14.59 -8.69 3.04
N ALA A 23 -15.80 -8.24 3.33
CA ALA A 23 -16.57 -8.71 4.48
C ALA A 23 -16.81 -10.23 4.46
N ARG A 24 -17.08 -10.81 3.27
CA ARG A 24 -17.24 -12.26 3.10
C ARG A 24 -15.93 -13.02 3.34
N ILE A 25 -14.80 -12.52 2.84
CA ILE A 25 -13.48 -13.13 3.04
C ILE A 25 -13.14 -13.13 4.53
N ILE A 26 -13.29 -11.99 5.21
CA ILE A 26 -13.01 -11.83 6.63
C ILE A 26 -13.85 -12.83 7.45
N ARG A 27 -15.17 -12.88 7.21
CA ARG A 27 -16.08 -13.77 7.94
C ARG A 27 -15.72 -15.25 7.82
N ASN A 28 -15.16 -15.65 6.67
CA ASN A 28 -14.79 -17.05 6.41
C ASN A 28 -13.34 -17.38 6.79
N SER A 29 -12.58 -16.40 7.27
CA SER A 29 -11.17 -16.57 7.61
C SER A 29 -11.00 -16.76 9.13
N LYS A 30 -10.25 -17.79 9.53
CA LYS A 30 -9.87 -18.00 10.94
C LYS A 30 -8.75 -17.05 11.39
N ASN A 31 -7.91 -16.65 10.47
CA ASN A 31 -6.76 -15.77 10.69
C ASN A 31 -6.74 -14.73 9.59
N VAL A 32 -7.15 -13.51 9.91
CA VAL A 32 -7.30 -12.41 8.94
C VAL A 32 -6.01 -11.63 8.88
N LYS A 33 -5.31 -11.73 7.75
CA LYS A 33 -4.06 -11.02 7.48
C LYS A 33 -4.24 -10.09 6.29
N LEU A 34 -4.04 -8.79 6.48
CA LEU A 34 -4.16 -7.78 5.45
C LEU A 34 -2.78 -7.33 4.97
N HIS A 35 -2.57 -7.32 3.67
CA HIS A 35 -1.43 -6.69 3.01
C HIS A 35 -1.92 -5.47 2.25
N LEU A 36 -1.67 -4.29 2.79
CA LEU A 36 -2.18 -3.02 2.30
C LEU A 36 -1.10 -2.28 1.50
N GLY A 37 -1.47 -1.70 0.36
CA GLY A 37 -0.51 -1.12 -0.57
C GLY A 37 0.41 -2.21 -1.16
N CYS A 38 -0.19 -3.33 -1.58
CA CYS A 38 0.58 -4.51 -1.97
C CYS A 38 1.33 -4.34 -3.30
N GLY A 39 0.97 -3.38 -4.13
CA GLY A 39 1.58 -3.16 -5.44
C GLY A 39 1.64 -4.46 -6.24
N THR A 40 2.83 -4.79 -6.73
CA THR A 40 3.11 -6.05 -7.45
C THR A 40 3.50 -7.21 -6.52
N GLN A 41 3.54 -6.99 -5.21
CA GLN A 41 4.02 -7.98 -4.23
C GLN A 41 2.87 -8.78 -3.61
N TYR A 42 2.15 -9.55 -4.42
CA TYR A 42 1.09 -10.42 -3.93
C TYR A 42 1.61 -11.43 -2.88
N LYS A 43 0.95 -11.50 -1.74
CA LYS A 43 1.27 -12.45 -0.66
C LYS A 43 0.19 -13.53 -0.57
N SER A 44 0.53 -14.78 -0.88
CA SER A 44 -0.37 -15.91 -0.72
C SER A 44 -0.80 -16.09 0.75
N GLY A 45 -2.08 -16.34 0.98
CA GLY A 45 -2.65 -16.48 2.33
C GLY A 45 -2.87 -15.16 3.08
N TRP A 46 -2.73 -14.04 2.39
CA TRP A 46 -3.10 -12.69 2.85
C TRP A 46 -4.24 -12.16 2.00
N ILE A 47 -4.96 -11.19 2.51
CA ILE A 47 -5.91 -10.38 1.73
C ILE A 47 -5.11 -9.19 1.20
N ASN A 48 -4.82 -9.21 -0.10
CA ASN A 48 -4.02 -8.18 -0.76
C ASN A 48 -4.92 -7.06 -1.24
N ILE A 49 -4.69 -5.85 -0.75
CA ILE A 49 -5.52 -4.67 -1.00
C ILE A 49 -4.67 -3.55 -1.58
N ASP A 50 -5.08 -3.00 -2.71
CA ASP A 50 -4.47 -1.83 -3.34
C ASP A 50 -5.48 -1.15 -4.28
N SER A 51 -5.16 0.05 -4.73
CA SER A 51 -5.88 0.72 -5.80
C SER A 51 -5.50 0.12 -7.16
N LYS A 52 -6.49 -0.21 -7.99
CA LYS A 52 -6.25 -0.66 -9.37
C LYS A 52 -5.82 0.50 -10.25
N GLY A 53 -4.84 0.27 -11.11
CA GLY A 53 -4.41 1.25 -12.10
C GLY A 53 -3.31 2.19 -11.63
N VAL A 54 -2.65 1.92 -10.52
CA VAL A 54 -1.29 2.43 -10.30
C VAL A 54 -0.41 1.67 -11.29
N GLU A 55 -0.20 2.25 -12.47
CA GLU A 55 0.83 1.77 -13.39
C GLU A 55 2.18 1.98 -12.70
N PHE A 56 2.62 0.98 -11.95
CA PHE A 56 4.03 0.89 -11.62
C PHE A 56 4.77 0.79 -12.95
N ALA A 57 5.76 1.65 -13.15
CA ALA A 57 6.54 1.72 -14.36
C ALA A 57 6.95 0.31 -14.82
N GLY A 58 6.32 -0.18 -15.89
CA GLY A 58 6.61 -1.47 -16.50
C GLY A 58 5.46 -2.45 -16.55
N ASN A 59 4.29 -2.08 -17.12
CA ASN A 59 3.21 -3.00 -17.55
C ASN A 59 2.86 -4.21 -16.64
N HIS A 60 3.10 -4.12 -15.33
CA HIS A 60 2.72 -5.16 -14.39
C HIS A 60 1.33 -4.85 -13.83
N GLU A 61 0.35 -5.64 -14.23
CA GLU A 61 -0.97 -5.59 -13.57
C GLU A 61 -0.81 -5.91 -12.09
N THR A 62 -1.30 -5.02 -11.24
CA THR A 62 -1.41 -5.31 -9.81
C THR A 62 -2.45 -6.40 -9.59
N ILE A 63 -2.00 -7.56 -9.08
CA ILE A 63 -2.92 -8.63 -8.68
C ILE A 63 -3.37 -8.33 -7.26
N VAL A 64 -4.65 -8.01 -7.08
CA VAL A 64 -5.24 -7.71 -5.78
C VAL A 64 -6.46 -8.58 -5.51
N ASP A 65 -6.68 -8.91 -4.25
CA ASP A 65 -7.91 -9.58 -3.83
C ASP A 65 -9.05 -8.58 -3.73
N ILE A 66 -8.75 -7.38 -3.24
CA ILE A 66 -9.69 -6.27 -3.07
C ILE A 66 -9.08 -5.01 -3.67
N GLU A 67 -9.84 -4.37 -4.54
CA GLU A 67 -9.47 -3.05 -5.06
C GLU A 67 -10.06 -1.97 -4.16
N TRP A 68 -9.20 -1.25 -3.44
CA TRP A 68 -9.61 -0.20 -2.53
C TRP A 68 -8.63 0.97 -2.51
N ASP A 69 -9.18 2.17 -2.48
CA ASP A 69 -8.42 3.41 -2.29
C ASP A 69 -8.09 3.56 -0.79
N LEU A 70 -6.87 3.23 -0.41
CA LEU A 70 -6.42 3.20 0.99
C LEU A 70 -6.33 4.58 1.66
N VAL A 71 -6.51 5.67 0.91
CA VAL A 71 -6.73 7.02 1.47
C VAL A 71 -8.11 7.14 2.12
N LYS A 72 -9.05 6.29 1.73
CA LYS A 72 -10.37 6.18 2.37
C LYS A 72 -10.31 5.19 3.51
N SER A 73 -11.16 5.40 4.52
CA SER A 73 -11.35 4.41 5.60
C SER A 73 -11.64 3.03 5.03
N LEU A 74 -10.95 2.02 5.55
CA LEU A 74 -11.20 0.64 5.19
C LEU A 74 -12.58 0.20 5.69
N PRO A 75 -13.39 -0.44 4.85
CA PRO A 75 -14.72 -0.92 5.25
C PRO A 75 -14.61 -2.25 6.01
N ILE A 76 -13.92 -2.22 7.14
CA ILE A 76 -13.62 -3.39 7.98
C ILE A 76 -14.31 -3.20 9.33
N TYR A 77 -14.79 -4.30 9.91
CA TYR A 77 -15.40 -4.30 11.24
C TYR A 77 -14.33 -4.16 12.32
N ASP A 78 -14.75 -3.69 13.50
CA ASP A 78 -13.87 -3.60 14.66
C ASP A 78 -13.40 -4.99 15.10
N GLU A 79 -12.18 -5.06 15.59
CA GLU A 79 -11.58 -6.24 16.22
C GLU A 79 -11.69 -7.55 15.43
N CYS A 80 -11.51 -7.48 14.09
CA CYS A 80 -11.63 -8.67 13.24
C CYS A 80 -10.33 -9.10 12.56
N VAL A 81 -9.26 -8.29 12.64
CA VAL A 81 -7.99 -8.49 11.93
C VAL A 81 -6.90 -8.99 12.88
N ASP A 82 -6.19 -10.03 12.49
CA ASP A 82 -5.08 -10.59 13.28
C ASP A 82 -3.74 -9.92 12.93
N PHE A 83 -3.55 -9.54 11.66
CA PHE A 83 -2.29 -8.95 11.21
C PHE A 83 -2.52 -7.95 10.08
N ILE A 84 -1.89 -6.77 10.17
CA ILE A 84 -1.83 -5.76 9.11
C ILE A 84 -0.38 -5.53 8.72
N PHE A 85 -0.09 -5.51 7.42
CA PHE A 85 1.24 -5.29 6.88
C PHE A 85 1.22 -4.24 5.77
N HIS A 86 2.17 -3.32 5.85
CA HIS A 86 2.53 -2.38 4.79
C HIS A 86 3.99 -2.56 4.41
N ASP A 87 4.30 -2.46 3.12
CA ASP A 87 5.68 -2.49 2.61
C ASP A 87 5.86 -1.37 1.58
N ASN A 88 6.56 -0.31 1.96
CA ASN A 88 6.78 0.89 1.13
C ASN A 88 5.46 1.51 0.61
N PHE A 89 4.53 1.74 1.52
CA PHE A 89 3.24 2.35 1.21
C PHE A 89 2.95 3.58 2.10
N PHE A 90 3.24 3.47 3.40
CA PHE A 90 2.81 4.45 4.39
C PHE A 90 3.45 5.83 4.18
N GLU A 91 4.68 5.87 3.63
CA GLU A 91 5.43 7.08 3.30
C GLU A 91 4.80 7.90 2.16
N HIS A 92 3.88 7.33 1.40
CA HIS A 92 3.16 8.03 0.33
C HIS A 92 1.92 8.79 0.82
N LEU A 93 1.58 8.68 2.11
CA LEU A 93 0.41 9.32 2.69
C LEU A 93 0.78 10.69 3.30
N THR A 94 -0.18 11.63 3.28
CA THR A 94 -0.05 12.82 4.12
C THR A 94 -0.16 12.46 5.60
N SER A 95 0.29 13.36 6.48
CA SER A 95 0.20 13.13 7.94
C SER A 95 -1.24 12.86 8.39
N GLU A 96 -2.23 13.56 7.82
CA GLU A 96 -3.64 13.40 8.14
C GLU A 96 -4.17 12.04 7.67
N GLN A 97 -3.81 11.64 6.43
CA GLN A 97 -4.17 10.35 5.87
C GLN A 97 -3.55 9.20 6.66
N GLY A 98 -2.27 9.32 7.00
CA GLY A 98 -1.56 8.34 7.80
C GLY A 98 -2.18 8.18 9.18
N LEU A 99 -2.51 9.29 9.86
CA LEU A 99 -3.17 9.26 11.17
C LEU A 99 -4.55 8.60 11.09
N GLN A 100 -5.35 8.91 10.06
CA GLN A 100 -6.66 8.28 9.87
C GLN A 100 -6.51 6.78 9.64
N LEU A 101 -5.58 6.38 8.79
CA LEU A 101 -5.30 4.97 8.50
C LEU A 101 -4.84 4.20 9.75
N LEU A 102 -4.00 4.80 10.60
CA LEU A 102 -3.59 4.19 11.87
C LEU A 102 -4.75 4.01 12.85
N LYS A 103 -5.70 4.97 12.88
CA LYS A 103 -6.93 4.82 13.67
C LYS A 103 -7.80 3.67 13.16
N ASP A 104 -7.95 3.55 11.85
CA ASP A 104 -8.69 2.44 11.23
C ASP A 104 -8.03 1.10 11.55
N HIS A 105 -6.69 1.03 11.54
CA HIS A 105 -5.95 -0.16 11.92
C HIS A 105 -6.15 -0.53 13.38
N TYR A 106 -6.03 0.46 14.26
CA TYR A 106 -6.22 0.25 15.70
C TYR A 106 -7.61 -0.32 15.99
N ASN A 107 -8.65 0.22 15.37
CA ASN A 107 -10.02 -0.25 15.56
C ASN A 107 -10.26 -1.64 14.96
N SER A 108 -9.65 -1.94 13.81
CA SER A 108 -9.86 -3.21 13.12
C SER A 108 -9.04 -4.38 13.69
N LEU A 109 -7.92 -4.10 14.36
CA LEU A 109 -7.08 -5.13 14.97
C LEU A 109 -7.75 -5.75 16.20
N LYS A 110 -7.71 -7.06 16.29
CA LYS A 110 -8.06 -7.79 17.51
C LYS A 110 -7.13 -7.41 18.65
N ILE A 111 -7.55 -7.68 19.89
CA ILE A 111 -6.65 -7.62 21.05
C ILE A 111 -5.50 -8.60 20.81
N GLY A 112 -4.25 -8.09 20.86
CA GLY A 112 -3.05 -8.87 20.52
C GLY A 112 -2.76 -8.97 19.02
N GLY A 113 -3.56 -8.33 18.17
CA GLY A 113 -3.28 -8.19 16.74
C GLY A 113 -2.04 -7.33 16.48
N VAL A 114 -1.39 -7.53 15.34
CA VAL A 114 -0.10 -6.92 15.00
C VAL A 114 -0.21 -6.03 13.78
N LEU A 115 0.27 -4.79 13.90
CA LEU A 115 0.59 -3.92 12.78
C LEU A 115 2.09 -3.95 12.52
N ARG A 116 2.49 -4.24 11.28
CA ARG A 116 3.87 -4.11 10.81
C ARG A 116 3.92 -3.14 9.64
N VAL A 117 4.77 -2.12 9.77
CA VAL A 117 5.04 -1.13 8.73
C VAL A 117 6.52 -1.20 8.37
N ASN A 118 6.82 -1.46 7.10
CA ASN A 118 8.15 -1.30 6.54
C ASN A 118 8.17 0.00 5.73
N GLN A 119 9.24 0.76 5.88
CA GLN A 119 9.47 2.01 5.14
C GLN A 119 10.93 2.07 4.69
N PRO A 120 11.26 2.88 3.67
CA PRO A 120 12.63 3.17 3.30
C PRO A 120 13.41 3.76 4.49
N ASP A 121 14.66 3.38 4.61
CA ASP A 121 15.57 3.89 5.63
C ASP A 121 16.01 5.31 5.27
N LEU A 122 15.39 6.30 5.90
CA LEU A 122 15.66 7.71 5.62
C LEU A 122 17.12 8.10 5.91
N GLU A 123 17.75 7.53 6.93
CA GLU A 123 19.15 7.80 7.24
C GLU A 123 20.06 7.36 6.09
N LYS A 124 19.84 6.18 5.54
CA LYS A 124 20.58 5.67 4.38
C LYS A 124 20.38 6.56 3.15
N ILE A 125 19.14 7.00 2.91
CA ILE A 125 18.83 7.89 1.79
C ILE A 125 19.57 9.21 1.93
N ILE A 126 19.54 9.84 3.12
CA ILE A 126 20.20 11.11 3.40
C ILE A 126 21.72 10.96 3.28
N LYS A 127 22.31 9.92 3.89
CA LYS A 127 23.76 9.66 3.78
C LYS A 127 24.18 9.49 2.33
N GLY A 128 23.45 8.67 1.56
CA GLY A 128 23.73 8.50 0.14
C GLY A 128 23.66 9.80 -0.66
N TYR A 129 22.75 10.70 -0.30
CA TYR A 129 22.63 12.01 -0.93
C TYR A 129 23.82 12.92 -0.59
N ILE A 130 24.18 13.02 0.70
CA ILE A 130 25.26 13.90 1.18
C ILE A 130 26.64 13.42 0.71
N GLU A 131 26.90 12.13 0.84
CA GLU A 131 28.19 11.52 0.55
C GLU A 131 28.40 11.26 -0.95
N ASN A 132 27.42 11.60 -1.78
CA ASN A 132 27.44 11.36 -3.22
C ASN A 132 27.67 9.87 -3.58
N VAL A 133 27.25 8.98 -2.69
CA VAL A 133 27.35 7.53 -2.90
C VAL A 133 26.53 7.14 -4.12
N ASN A 134 27.07 6.23 -4.92
CA ASN A 134 26.32 5.66 -6.05
C ASN A 134 25.05 5.02 -5.49
N PRO A 135 23.85 5.34 -6.06
CA PRO A 135 22.59 4.72 -5.65
C PRO A 135 22.62 3.19 -5.67
N ASP A 136 23.44 2.60 -6.51
CA ASP A 136 23.60 1.13 -6.61
C ASP A 136 24.29 0.53 -5.38
N GLU A 137 25.01 1.35 -4.58
CA GLU A 137 25.63 0.94 -3.33
C GLU A 137 24.67 0.96 -2.14
N ILE A 138 23.57 1.70 -2.27
CA ILE A 138 22.53 1.74 -1.26
C ILE A 138 21.60 0.55 -1.47
N THR A 139 21.62 -0.42 -0.57
CA THR A 139 20.82 -1.63 -0.71
C THR A 139 19.61 -1.66 0.22
N ILE A 140 18.49 -2.19 -0.29
CA ILE A 140 17.32 -2.59 0.50
C ILE A 140 17.22 -4.11 0.39
N LYS A 141 17.30 -4.82 1.52
CA LYS A 141 17.29 -6.32 1.53
C LYS A 141 18.35 -6.96 0.62
N GLY A 142 19.51 -6.32 0.47
CA GLY A 142 20.59 -6.79 -0.40
C GLY A 142 20.39 -6.53 -1.91
N ILE A 143 19.31 -5.87 -2.29
CA ILE A 143 19.06 -5.41 -3.65
C ILE A 143 19.39 -3.92 -3.71
N PRO A 144 20.15 -3.43 -4.69
CA PRO A 144 20.43 -2.01 -4.83
C PRO A 144 19.14 -1.18 -4.75
N TYR A 145 19.17 -0.09 -3.97
CA TYR A 145 18.01 0.81 -3.80
C TYR A 145 17.41 1.22 -5.15
N TRP A 146 18.28 1.46 -6.12
CA TRP A 146 17.90 1.82 -7.47
C TRP A 146 17.12 0.73 -8.23
N GLU A 147 17.41 -0.55 -7.98
CA GLU A 147 16.68 -1.64 -8.63
C GLU A 147 15.22 -1.74 -8.16
N HIS A 148 14.93 -1.37 -6.92
CA HIS A 148 13.54 -1.26 -6.45
C HIS A 148 12.75 -0.21 -7.22
N TYR A 149 13.44 0.83 -7.74
CA TYR A 149 12.84 1.96 -8.45
C TYR A 149 13.26 2.03 -9.93
N LYS A 150 13.88 0.99 -10.44
CA LYS A 150 14.42 0.91 -11.81
C LYS A 150 13.40 1.29 -12.90
N ASN A 151 12.14 1.04 -12.62
CA ASN A 151 11.03 1.37 -13.50
C ASN A 151 10.29 2.67 -13.12
N ALA A 152 10.71 3.34 -12.05
CA ALA A 152 10.16 4.63 -11.68
C ALA A 152 10.78 5.72 -12.58
N SER A 153 10.18 5.94 -13.73
CA SER A 153 10.64 6.90 -14.74
C SER A 153 10.76 8.35 -14.23
N TYR A 154 10.19 8.65 -13.07
CA TYR A 154 10.23 9.95 -12.42
C TYR A 154 11.48 10.17 -11.55
N LEU A 155 12.20 9.12 -11.14
CA LEU A 155 13.41 9.25 -10.32
C LEU A 155 14.67 9.39 -11.20
N ARG A 156 14.73 10.46 -11.99
CA ARG A 156 15.82 10.66 -12.96
C ARG A 156 17.00 11.45 -12.41
N ASN A 157 16.84 12.13 -11.30
CA ASN A 157 17.90 12.97 -10.74
C ASN A 157 17.96 12.85 -9.20
N ARG A 158 19.00 13.45 -8.63
CA ARG A 158 19.32 13.38 -7.22
C ARG A 158 18.26 14.02 -6.30
N GLY A 159 17.62 15.10 -6.75
CA GLY A 159 16.58 15.80 -5.99
C GLY A 159 15.26 15.05 -5.95
N GLU A 160 14.99 14.19 -6.93
CA GLU A 160 13.74 13.42 -7.02
C GLU A 160 13.70 12.22 -6.06
N ARG A 161 14.83 11.89 -5.40
CA ARG A 161 14.94 10.74 -4.48
C ARG A 161 14.52 11.03 -3.06
N ILE A 162 14.30 12.29 -2.72
CA ILE A 162 13.97 12.73 -1.35
C ILE A 162 12.52 13.16 -1.22
N ASN A 163 11.80 13.33 -2.33
CA ASN A 163 10.39 13.72 -2.35
C ASN A 163 9.45 12.52 -2.34
#